data_e8fcdb6afe3f3aecd464d42a90a9393b
#
_entry.id   e8fcdb6afe3f3aecd464d42a90a9393b
#
_cell.length_a   1.000
_cell.length_b   1.000
_cell.length_c   1.000
_cell.angle_alpha   90.00
_cell.angle_beta   90.00
_cell.angle_gamma   90.00
#
_symmetry.space_group_name_H-M   'P 1'
#
loop_
_entity.id
_entity.type
_entity.pdbx_description
1 polymer ?
#
loop_
_entity_poly.entity_id
_entity_poly.type
_entity_poly.pdbx_seq_one_letter_code
_entity_poly.pdbx_strand_id
1 'polypeptide(L)'
;MTSSTICSHHRIRTVLLMCVVLLSASLHAQAQNKETRINLNIRNATLESFVKQLENATGFSFIYGEEVKLTHRITLEMKQKNISEILQRAFENEPITFEISGKHILLHKRPVPQKPVSRKFTISGYVTDGASSETLIGANILESRRSTGTATNPFGFYSLTLPEGETELVFSYLGYESRHSRFELTKDTLLNVRLDSNNQLAEVVVLSDKREAGIESTAMGAHEIPMTQIRHTPSILGEADLLKTIQLMPGVQAGMEGFAGMYVRGGGPDQNLVMLDGIPVYNADHLLGVFSIFTPEAVKNTTLFKSSFPARYGGRLSSIVDVRTNDGDMHKYHGAFSIGLLTDKLHIEGPIWKERTSFSFSARAIPTLFFKNLIVDKDDTYSD
;
A
#
# COMPACT_ATOMS: atom_id res chain seq x y z
N MET A 1 3.41 33.83 81.42
CA MET A 1 3.43 33.03 80.20
C MET A 1 2.61 31.73 80.37
N THR A 2 1.28 31.76 80.50
CA THR A 2 0.47 30.52 80.61
C THR A 2 -1.02 30.76 80.35
N SER A 3 -1.36 31.57 79.34
CA SER A 3 -2.79 31.85 79.06
C SER A 3 -3.19 31.67 77.55
N SER A 4 -2.26 31.35 76.64
CA SER A 4 -2.58 31.25 75.18
C SER A 4 -2.78 29.81 74.71
N THR A 5 -2.37 28.81 75.45
CA THR A 5 -2.38 27.39 75.00
C THR A 5 -3.75 26.70 75.22
N ILE A 6 -4.57 27.15 76.18
CA ILE A 6 -5.85 26.53 76.50
C ILE A 6 -6.95 26.93 75.51
N CYS A 7 -6.89 28.08 74.87
CA CYS A 7 -7.88 28.54 73.91
C CYS A 7 -7.75 27.84 72.55
N SER A 8 -6.55 27.37 72.20
CA SER A 8 -6.31 26.62 70.92
C SER A 8 -6.91 25.23 70.92
N HIS A 9 -6.83 24.48 72.04
CA HIS A 9 -7.38 23.14 72.13
C HIS A 9 -8.92 23.06 72.08
N HIS A 10 -9.60 24.10 72.56
CA HIS A 10 -11.08 24.14 72.50
C HIS A 10 -11.58 24.41 71.09
N ARG A 11 -10.92 25.23 70.31
CA ARG A 11 -11.26 25.51 68.88
C ARG A 11 -10.99 24.27 67.98
N ILE A 12 -9.94 23.54 68.20
CA ILE A 12 -9.63 22.35 67.45
C ILE A 12 -10.66 21.24 67.75
N ARG A 13 -11.06 21.06 69.00
CA ARG A 13 -12.14 20.10 69.38
C ARG A 13 -13.48 20.40 68.78
N THR A 14 -13.87 21.70 68.75
CA THR A 14 -15.16 22.13 68.12
C THR A 14 -15.15 21.95 66.62
N VAL A 15 -14.02 22.20 65.93
CA VAL A 15 -13.90 22.00 64.49
C VAL A 15 -13.90 20.47 64.16
N LEU A 16 -13.24 19.67 65.00
CA LEU A 16 -13.24 18.20 64.81
C LEU A 16 -14.64 17.61 65.04
N LEU A 17 -15.41 18.10 66.03
CA LEU A 17 -16.78 17.65 66.31
C LEU A 17 -17.71 18.06 65.16
N MET A 18 -17.52 19.27 64.61
CA MET A 18 -18.32 19.76 63.48
C MET A 18 -18.03 19.01 62.20
N CYS A 19 -16.78 18.60 61.95
CA CYS A 19 -16.43 17.72 60.84
C CYS A 19 -16.99 16.32 60.99
N VAL A 20 -17.01 15.74 62.17
CA VAL A 20 -17.63 14.44 62.45
C VAL A 20 -19.14 14.48 62.26
N VAL A 21 -19.83 15.55 62.65
CA VAL A 21 -21.25 15.75 62.44
C VAL A 21 -21.58 15.96 60.96
N LEU A 22 -20.74 16.69 60.23
CA LEU A 22 -20.90 16.87 58.77
C LEU A 22 -20.59 15.56 58.01
N LEU A 23 -19.63 14.77 58.45
CA LEU A 23 -19.33 13.45 57.85
C LEU A 23 -20.50 12.45 58.14
N SER A 24 -21.08 12.46 59.35
CA SER A 24 -22.23 11.61 59.65
C SER A 24 -23.49 12.05 58.90
N ALA A 25 -23.69 13.33 58.67
CA ALA A 25 -24.80 13.84 57.86
C ALA A 25 -24.69 13.43 56.39
N SER A 26 -23.46 13.43 55.81
CA SER A 26 -23.22 12.97 54.44
C SER A 26 -23.41 11.47 54.26
N LEU A 27 -23.12 10.67 55.30
CA LEU A 27 -23.38 9.22 55.29
C LEU A 27 -24.88 8.87 55.37
N HIS A 28 -25.73 9.71 56.03
CA HIS A 28 -27.16 9.49 56.10
C HIS A 28 -27.92 9.96 54.85
N ALA A 29 -27.35 10.82 54.00
CA ALA A 29 -27.99 11.24 52.77
C ALA A 29 -27.95 10.18 51.66
N GLN A 30 -27.12 9.15 51.77
CA GLN A 30 -27.08 8.05 50.79
C GLN A 30 -28.00 6.86 51.10
N ALA A 31 -28.74 6.85 52.18
CA ALA A 31 -29.51 5.70 52.65
C ALA A 31 -31.01 5.82 52.49
N GLN A 32 -31.54 6.65 51.62
CA GLN A 32 -32.97 6.68 51.29
C GLN A 32 -33.31 6.31 49.87
N ASN A 33 -32.73 5.21 49.36
CA ASN A 33 -33.36 4.48 48.28
C ASN A 33 -34.26 3.39 48.89
N LYS A 34 -35.51 3.75 49.14
CA LYS A 34 -36.54 2.79 49.51
C LYS A 34 -36.64 1.76 48.39
N GLU A 35 -36.08 0.55 48.62
CA GLU A 35 -36.15 -0.56 47.67
C GLU A 35 -37.60 -0.95 47.43
N THR A 36 -38.23 -0.31 46.46
CA THR A 36 -39.56 -0.71 45.99
C THR A 36 -39.41 -2.04 45.27
N ARG A 37 -39.79 -3.14 45.91
CA ARG A 37 -39.79 -4.47 45.29
C ARG A 37 -41.00 -4.65 44.46
N ILE A 38 -40.83 -5.03 43.19
CA ILE A 38 -41.90 -5.11 42.20
C ILE A 38 -42.00 -6.53 41.66
N ASN A 39 -43.24 -6.90 41.35
CA ASN A 39 -43.53 -8.09 40.56
C ASN A 39 -43.74 -7.67 39.11
N LEU A 40 -42.91 -8.18 38.22
CA LEU A 40 -42.94 -7.83 36.81
C LEU A 40 -43.12 -9.11 35.98
N ASN A 41 -44.13 -9.10 35.10
CA ASN A 41 -44.32 -10.16 34.12
C ASN A 41 -44.56 -9.51 32.76
N ILE A 42 -43.52 -9.51 31.94
CA ILE A 42 -43.54 -8.89 30.61
C ILE A 42 -43.21 -9.97 29.59
N ARG A 43 -44.02 -10.09 28.56
CA ARG A 43 -43.84 -11.02 27.47
C ARG A 43 -43.83 -10.29 26.14
N ASN A 44 -42.70 -10.45 25.39
CA ASN A 44 -42.59 -9.94 24.03
C ASN A 44 -42.91 -8.44 23.86
N ALA A 45 -42.49 -7.60 24.82
CA ALA A 45 -42.75 -6.16 24.84
C ALA A 45 -41.68 -5.35 24.12
N THR A 46 -42.07 -4.24 23.50
CA THR A 46 -41.15 -3.23 22.99
C THR A 46 -40.50 -2.46 24.14
N LEU A 47 -39.33 -1.81 23.92
CA LEU A 47 -38.68 -0.96 24.94
C LEU A 47 -39.64 0.09 25.49
N GLU A 48 -40.40 0.75 24.63
CA GLU A 48 -41.36 1.78 25.03
C GLU A 48 -42.45 1.23 25.96
N SER A 49 -42.99 0.04 25.64
CA SER A 49 -43.99 -0.63 26.48
C SER A 49 -43.39 -1.10 27.81
N PHE A 50 -42.17 -1.59 27.80
CA PHE A 50 -41.41 -2.00 28.99
C PHE A 50 -41.18 -0.81 29.93
N VAL A 51 -40.65 0.31 29.37
CA VAL A 51 -40.38 1.56 30.11
C VAL A 51 -41.70 2.09 30.75
N LYS A 52 -42.78 2.21 29.98
CA LYS A 52 -44.08 2.67 30.49
C LYS A 52 -44.61 1.81 31.65
N GLN A 53 -44.47 0.50 31.56
CA GLN A 53 -44.88 -0.39 32.66
C GLN A 53 -44.05 -0.19 33.92
N LEU A 54 -42.74 0.02 33.77
CA LEU A 54 -41.85 0.30 34.89
C LEU A 54 -42.12 1.68 35.51
N GLU A 55 -42.34 2.71 34.72
CA GLU A 55 -42.69 4.05 35.19
C GLU A 55 -43.98 4.02 36.06
N ASN A 56 -45.01 3.33 35.55
CA ASN A 56 -46.29 3.19 36.27
C ASN A 56 -46.15 2.38 37.55
N ALA A 57 -45.27 1.39 37.60
CA ALA A 57 -45.09 0.53 38.75
C ALA A 57 -44.17 1.10 39.82
N THR A 58 -43.24 2.01 39.44
CA THR A 58 -42.16 2.48 40.31
C THR A 58 -42.17 3.96 40.59
N GLY A 59 -42.80 4.77 39.71
CA GLY A 59 -42.75 6.22 39.79
C GLY A 59 -41.39 6.84 39.37
N PHE A 60 -40.50 6.02 38.79
CA PHE A 60 -39.28 6.54 38.11
C PHE A 60 -39.67 7.06 36.73
N SER A 61 -38.91 8.03 36.22
CA SER A 61 -39.02 8.53 34.84
C SER A 61 -37.80 8.12 34.05
N PHE A 62 -38.00 7.60 32.83
CA PHE A 62 -36.92 7.17 31.95
C PHE A 62 -36.57 8.25 30.93
N ILE A 63 -35.29 8.51 30.77
CA ILE A 63 -34.76 9.46 29.81
C ILE A 63 -33.81 8.71 28.88
N TYR A 64 -34.10 8.73 27.56
CA TYR A 64 -33.25 8.11 26.54
C TYR A 64 -33.38 8.86 25.21
N GLY A 65 -32.28 8.87 24.45
CA GLY A 65 -32.22 9.47 23.11
C GLY A 65 -32.60 8.49 22.00
N GLU A 66 -32.73 9.00 20.77
CA GLU A 66 -33.01 8.18 19.57
C GLU A 66 -32.00 7.09 19.28
N GLU A 67 -30.82 7.20 19.81
CA GLU A 67 -29.71 6.23 19.69
C GLU A 67 -29.92 4.94 20.48
N VAL A 68 -30.88 4.96 21.46
CA VAL A 68 -31.28 3.81 22.26
C VAL A 68 -32.43 3.10 21.58
N LYS A 69 -32.14 2.39 20.48
CA LYS A 69 -33.14 1.56 19.78
C LYS A 69 -32.93 0.10 20.17
N LEU A 70 -33.92 -0.49 20.83
CA LEU A 70 -34.01 -1.93 21.01
C LEU A 70 -34.60 -2.56 19.75
N THR A 71 -33.84 -3.38 19.07
CA THR A 71 -34.29 -4.22 17.94
C THR A 71 -35.02 -5.47 18.46
N HIS A 72 -34.69 -5.92 19.67
CA HIS A 72 -35.26 -7.10 20.30
C HIS A 72 -36.37 -6.75 21.24
N ARG A 73 -37.28 -7.70 21.40
CA ARG A 73 -38.42 -7.56 22.33
C ARG A 73 -38.02 -8.15 23.68
N ILE A 74 -38.42 -7.46 24.75
CA ILE A 74 -38.09 -7.84 26.13
C ILE A 74 -39.09 -8.85 26.61
N THR A 75 -38.62 -9.98 27.15
CA THR A 75 -39.41 -10.95 27.88
C THR A 75 -38.75 -11.17 29.23
N LEU A 76 -39.44 -10.80 30.28
CA LEU A 76 -38.91 -10.84 31.64
C LEU A 76 -40.00 -11.20 32.66
N GLU A 77 -39.77 -12.22 33.45
CA GLU A 77 -40.62 -12.59 34.59
C GLU A 77 -39.79 -12.52 35.86
N MET A 78 -40.11 -11.57 36.74
CA MET A 78 -39.38 -11.37 38.01
C MET A 78 -40.36 -11.08 39.15
N LYS A 79 -40.12 -11.68 40.31
CA LYS A 79 -40.93 -11.51 41.51
C LYS A 79 -40.06 -10.90 42.63
N GLN A 80 -40.60 -9.86 43.25
CA GLN A 80 -40.01 -9.17 44.43
C GLN A 80 -38.56 -8.69 44.17
N LYS A 81 -38.28 -8.13 42.99
CA LYS A 81 -36.99 -7.58 42.62
C LYS A 81 -36.95 -6.05 42.64
N ASN A 82 -35.78 -5.48 42.92
CA ASN A 82 -35.59 -4.03 42.85
C ASN A 82 -35.40 -3.57 41.39
N ILE A 83 -35.56 -2.27 41.16
CA ILE A 83 -35.50 -1.69 39.82
C ILE A 83 -34.14 -1.93 39.17
N SER A 84 -33.03 -1.88 39.92
CA SER A 84 -31.69 -2.09 39.41
C SER A 84 -31.45 -3.52 38.90
N GLU A 85 -31.94 -4.53 39.64
CA GLU A 85 -31.88 -5.93 39.22
C GLU A 85 -32.73 -6.19 37.97
N ILE A 86 -33.87 -5.55 37.87
CA ILE A 86 -34.76 -5.68 36.71
C ILE A 86 -34.10 -5.11 35.47
N LEU A 87 -33.54 -3.90 35.56
CA LEU A 87 -32.83 -3.26 34.45
C LEU A 87 -31.54 -3.98 34.03
N GLN A 88 -30.80 -4.49 35.03
CA GLN A 88 -29.59 -5.26 34.76
C GLN A 88 -29.92 -6.52 33.95
N ARG A 89 -30.98 -7.22 34.33
CA ARG A 89 -31.43 -8.43 33.64
C ARG A 89 -32.05 -8.13 32.26
N ALA A 90 -32.83 -7.04 32.17
CA ALA A 90 -33.44 -6.64 30.92
C ALA A 90 -32.43 -6.24 29.85
N PHE A 91 -31.31 -5.64 30.25
CA PHE A 91 -30.28 -5.14 29.35
C PHE A 91 -28.95 -5.96 29.36
N GLU A 92 -28.97 -7.15 29.95
CA GLU A 92 -27.74 -8.01 30.05
C GLU A 92 -27.13 -8.31 28.69
N ASN A 93 -27.97 -8.60 27.71
CA ASN A 93 -27.56 -8.94 26.33
C ASN A 93 -27.76 -7.80 25.33
N GLU A 94 -28.14 -6.62 25.81
CA GLU A 94 -28.38 -5.46 24.95
C GLU A 94 -27.20 -4.45 25.01
N PRO A 95 -26.95 -3.72 23.93
CA PRO A 95 -25.92 -2.70 23.92
C PRO A 95 -26.35 -1.42 24.64
N ILE A 96 -27.02 -1.55 25.79
CA ILE A 96 -27.53 -0.47 26.60
C ILE A 96 -26.98 -0.57 28.02
N THR A 97 -26.64 0.58 28.58
CA THR A 97 -26.32 0.76 29.99
C THR A 97 -27.26 1.77 30.61
N PHE A 98 -27.45 1.71 31.92
CA PHE A 98 -28.35 2.62 32.64
C PHE A 98 -27.62 3.26 33.83
N GLU A 99 -28.05 4.47 34.16
CA GLU A 99 -27.66 5.20 35.35
C GLU A 99 -28.90 5.70 36.08
N ILE A 100 -28.96 5.47 37.41
CA ILE A 100 -30.07 5.90 38.25
C ILE A 100 -29.68 7.17 38.97
N SER A 101 -30.33 8.29 38.67
CA SER A 101 -30.10 9.58 39.30
C SER A 101 -31.38 10.10 39.93
N GLY A 102 -31.53 9.97 41.24
CA GLY A 102 -32.73 10.34 41.96
C GLY A 102 -33.97 9.57 41.51
N LYS A 103 -34.95 10.24 40.88
CA LYS A 103 -36.14 9.64 40.28
C LYS A 103 -36.03 9.42 38.77
N HIS A 104 -34.86 9.66 38.20
CA HIS A 104 -34.66 9.52 36.76
C HIS A 104 -33.72 8.35 36.48
N ILE A 105 -34.01 7.60 35.42
CA ILE A 105 -33.20 6.52 34.91
C ILE A 105 -32.78 6.91 33.50
N LEU A 106 -31.48 7.13 33.32
CA LEU A 106 -30.88 7.47 32.02
C LEU A 106 -30.44 6.19 31.34
N LEU A 107 -30.90 5.98 30.11
CA LEU A 107 -30.43 4.89 29.28
C LEU A 107 -29.44 5.42 28.23
N HIS A 108 -28.27 4.81 28.16
CA HIS A 108 -27.22 5.17 27.21
C HIS A 108 -26.82 3.93 26.41
N LYS A 109 -26.37 4.16 25.17
CA LYS A 109 -25.72 3.11 24.41
C LYS A 109 -24.41 2.72 25.13
N ARG A 110 -24.25 1.42 25.40
CA ARG A 110 -22.99 0.91 25.98
C ARG A 110 -21.84 1.27 25.05
N PRO A 111 -20.78 1.98 25.52
CA PRO A 111 -19.62 2.23 24.70
C PRO A 111 -19.03 0.90 24.25
N VAL A 112 -19.00 0.67 22.95
CA VAL A 112 -18.27 -0.47 22.40
C VAL A 112 -16.81 -0.27 22.79
N PRO A 113 -16.13 -1.24 23.44
CA PRO A 113 -14.69 -1.13 23.69
C PRO A 113 -14.00 -0.81 22.38
N GLN A 114 -13.48 0.40 22.23
CA GLN A 114 -12.66 0.71 21.07
C GLN A 114 -11.46 -0.21 21.15
N LYS A 115 -11.32 -1.07 20.14
CA LYS A 115 -10.10 -1.87 19.96
C LYS A 115 -8.93 -0.90 20.12
N PRO A 116 -7.92 -1.21 20.94
CA PRO A 116 -6.80 -0.29 21.16
C PRO A 116 -6.27 0.10 19.78
N VAL A 117 -6.20 1.39 19.52
CA VAL A 117 -5.62 1.92 18.28
C VAL A 117 -4.17 1.49 18.29
N SER A 118 -3.85 0.43 17.53
CA SER A 118 -2.47 -0.02 17.42
C SER A 118 -1.68 1.10 16.77
N ARG A 119 -0.60 1.51 17.40
CA ARG A 119 0.33 2.48 16.81
C ARG A 119 0.79 1.93 15.49
N LYS A 120 0.96 2.79 14.51
CA LYS A 120 1.47 2.42 13.19
C LYS A 120 2.80 3.13 12.97
N PHE A 121 3.73 2.41 12.39
CA PHE A 121 5.04 2.92 12.04
C PHE A 121 5.32 2.65 10.57
N THR A 122 6.15 3.50 9.98
CA THR A 122 6.50 3.43 8.57
C THR A 122 7.92 2.86 8.42
N ILE A 123 8.01 1.84 7.58
CA ILE A 123 9.29 1.28 7.12
C ILE A 123 9.52 1.84 5.73
N SER A 124 10.67 2.44 5.51
CA SER A 124 11.07 2.97 4.21
C SER A 124 12.51 2.64 3.89
N GLY A 125 12.90 2.73 2.63
CA GLY A 125 14.26 2.47 2.22
C GLY A 125 14.40 2.27 0.73
N TYR A 126 15.58 1.84 0.32
CA TYR A 126 15.90 1.53 -1.07
C TYR A 126 16.20 0.05 -1.24
N VAL A 127 15.78 -0.50 -2.38
CA VAL A 127 16.15 -1.84 -2.80
C VAL A 127 17.14 -1.71 -3.96
N THR A 128 18.32 -2.34 -3.83
CA THR A 128 19.39 -2.24 -4.80
C THR A 128 19.93 -3.61 -5.19
N ASP A 129 20.53 -3.70 -6.38
CA ASP A 129 21.31 -4.84 -6.82
C ASP A 129 22.57 -4.98 -5.95
N GLY A 130 22.89 -6.20 -5.51
CA GLY A 130 24.03 -6.49 -4.64
C GLY A 130 25.38 -6.32 -5.35
N ALA A 131 25.42 -6.54 -6.66
CA ALA A 131 26.66 -6.49 -7.44
C ALA A 131 26.96 -5.09 -7.98
N SER A 132 25.97 -4.40 -8.56
CA SER A 132 26.12 -3.10 -9.21
C SER A 132 25.76 -1.91 -8.31
N SER A 133 25.01 -2.16 -7.24
CA SER A 133 24.33 -1.15 -6.38
C SER A 133 23.30 -0.31 -7.13
N GLU A 134 22.90 -0.73 -8.30
CA GLU A 134 21.83 -0.10 -9.08
C GLU A 134 20.50 -0.31 -8.38
N THR A 135 19.63 0.70 -8.40
CA THR A 135 18.32 0.61 -7.74
C THR A 135 17.40 -0.34 -8.50
N LEU A 136 16.65 -1.18 -7.79
CA LEU A 136 15.70 -2.11 -8.39
C LEU A 136 14.30 -1.48 -8.41
N ILE A 137 13.76 -1.29 -9.62
CA ILE A 137 12.47 -0.67 -9.88
C ILE A 137 11.40 -1.77 -9.91
N GLY A 138 10.29 -1.58 -9.18
CA GLY A 138 9.21 -2.58 -9.15
C GLY A 138 9.53 -3.81 -8.28
N ALA A 139 10.58 -3.80 -7.47
CA ALA A 139 10.83 -4.85 -6.50
C ALA A 139 9.68 -4.91 -5.49
N ASN A 140 9.16 -6.10 -5.23
CA ASN A 140 8.04 -6.32 -4.33
C ASN A 140 8.51 -6.45 -2.88
N ILE A 141 7.81 -5.77 -1.99
CA ILE A 141 7.99 -5.85 -0.55
C ILE A 141 6.68 -6.31 0.06
N LEU A 142 6.66 -7.52 0.61
CA LEU A 142 5.47 -8.15 1.19
C LEU A 142 5.68 -8.39 2.68
N GLU A 143 4.72 -8.01 3.49
CA GLU A 143 4.62 -8.46 4.88
C GLU A 143 3.85 -9.78 4.94
N SER A 144 4.55 -10.88 5.30
CA SER A 144 4.06 -12.26 5.16
C SER A 144 2.82 -12.57 5.99
N ARG A 145 2.69 -11.98 7.19
CA ARG A 145 1.60 -12.29 8.13
C ARG A 145 0.28 -11.61 7.81
N ARG A 146 0.35 -10.42 7.21
CA ARG A 146 -0.83 -9.57 6.96
C ARG A 146 -1.18 -9.46 5.48
N SER A 147 -0.37 -10.09 4.62
CA SER A 147 -0.50 -10.00 3.15
C SER A 147 -0.63 -8.54 2.68
N THR A 148 0.14 -7.64 3.32
CA THR A 148 0.16 -6.22 2.97
C THR A 148 1.51 -5.92 2.37
N GLY A 149 1.54 -5.30 1.20
CA GLY A 149 2.78 -5.07 0.48
C GLY A 149 2.80 -3.74 -0.27
N THR A 150 3.97 -3.45 -0.82
CA THR A 150 4.24 -2.31 -1.70
C THR A 150 5.30 -2.72 -2.71
N ALA A 151 5.50 -1.90 -3.74
CA ALA A 151 6.60 -2.08 -4.68
C ALA A 151 7.48 -0.85 -4.68
N THR A 152 8.75 -1.01 -5.07
CA THR A 152 9.67 0.12 -5.23
C THR A 152 9.23 1.01 -6.38
N ASN A 153 9.41 2.31 -6.18
CA ASN A 153 9.16 3.33 -7.19
C ASN A 153 10.28 3.37 -8.26
N PRO A 154 10.22 4.25 -9.28
CA PRO A 154 11.27 4.39 -10.30
C PRO A 154 12.68 4.73 -9.77
N PHE A 155 12.79 5.13 -8.52
CA PHE A 155 14.06 5.41 -7.84
C PHE A 155 14.50 4.29 -6.90
N GLY A 156 13.83 3.13 -6.95
CA GLY A 156 14.10 2.01 -6.05
C GLY A 156 13.67 2.23 -4.60
N PHE A 157 12.95 3.33 -4.30
CA PHE A 157 12.47 3.65 -2.96
C PHE A 157 11.13 2.99 -2.67
N TYR A 158 10.96 2.48 -1.46
CA TYR A 158 9.69 1.95 -0.96
C TYR A 158 9.29 2.57 0.37
N SER A 159 8.00 2.54 0.67
CA SER A 159 7.43 2.97 1.95
C SER A 159 6.22 2.10 2.28
N LEU A 160 6.20 1.52 3.47
CA LEU A 160 5.14 0.62 3.95
C LEU A 160 4.82 0.95 5.41
N THR A 161 3.55 1.28 5.68
CA THR A 161 3.08 1.60 7.04
C THR A 161 2.36 0.39 7.63
N LEU A 162 2.88 -0.12 8.75
CA LEU A 162 2.39 -1.31 9.44
C LEU A 162 2.08 -1.01 10.91
N PRO A 163 1.19 -1.80 11.55
CA PRO A 163 0.99 -1.73 12.99
C PRO A 163 2.26 -2.14 13.75
N GLU A 164 2.43 -1.59 14.96
CA GLU A 164 3.46 -1.97 15.92
C GLU A 164 3.47 -3.48 16.16
N GLY A 165 4.67 -4.06 16.29
CA GLY A 165 4.88 -5.47 16.63
C GLY A 165 5.80 -6.21 15.69
N GLU A 166 5.79 -7.54 15.82
CA GLU A 166 6.64 -8.42 15.03
C GLU A 166 6.25 -8.35 13.54
N THR A 167 7.23 -8.08 12.72
CA THR A 167 7.10 -7.84 11.28
C THR A 167 8.08 -8.72 10.51
N GLU A 168 7.61 -9.38 9.47
CA GLU A 168 8.42 -10.19 8.56
C GLU A 168 8.21 -9.69 7.14
N LEU A 169 9.23 -9.03 6.60
CA LEU A 169 9.23 -8.54 5.23
C LEU A 169 9.96 -9.49 4.30
N VAL A 170 9.35 -9.76 3.16
CA VAL A 170 9.96 -10.49 2.04
C VAL A 170 10.18 -9.52 0.91
N PHE A 171 11.43 -9.38 0.49
CA PHE A 171 11.83 -8.59 -0.66
C PHE A 171 12.06 -9.53 -1.82
N SER A 172 11.40 -9.32 -2.93
CA SER A 172 11.52 -10.17 -4.12
C SER A 172 11.55 -9.34 -5.39
N TYR A 173 12.36 -9.79 -6.35
CA TYR A 173 12.45 -9.21 -7.66
C TYR A 173 12.78 -10.29 -8.70
N LEU A 174 12.27 -10.11 -9.93
CA LEU A 174 12.46 -11.12 -10.98
C LEU A 174 13.92 -11.27 -11.34
N GLY A 175 14.45 -12.52 -11.26
CA GLY A 175 15.86 -12.82 -11.51
C GLY A 175 16.79 -12.61 -10.32
N TYR A 176 16.21 -12.37 -9.12
CA TYR A 176 16.96 -12.17 -7.88
C TYR A 176 16.52 -13.17 -6.82
N GLU A 177 17.40 -13.44 -5.87
CA GLU A 177 17.11 -14.24 -4.70
C GLU A 177 16.25 -13.42 -3.71
N SER A 178 15.16 -14.03 -3.22
CA SER A 178 14.29 -13.37 -2.25
C SER A 178 14.98 -13.22 -0.90
N ARG A 179 14.90 -12.02 -0.31
CA ARG A 179 15.49 -11.73 1.00
C ARG A 179 14.41 -11.55 2.05
N HIS A 180 14.56 -12.26 3.16
CA HIS A 180 13.68 -12.16 4.32
C HIS A 180 14.30 -11.28 5.39
N SER A 181 13.49 -10.40 6.00
CA SER A 181 13.90 -9.54 7.11
C SER A 181 12.85 -9.59 8.21
N ARG A 182 13.23 -10.09 9.40
CA ARG A 182 12.34 -10.22 10.56
C ARG A 182 12.85 -9.36 11.70
N PHE A 183 11.99 -8.50 12.24
CA PHE A 183 12.29 -7.60 13.35
C PHE A 183 11.01 -7.13 14.04
N GLU A 184 11.17 -6.52 15.21
CA GLU A 184 10.07 -5.88 15.94
C GLU A 184 9.96 -4.40 15.56
N LEU A 185 8.83 -4.01 15.00
CA LEU A 185 8.55 -2.65 14.56
C LEU A 185 8.00 -1.84 15.73
N THR A 186 8.82 -0.97 16.31
CA THR A 186 8.49 -0.11 17.46
C THR A 186 8.62 1.39 17.16
N LYS A 187 9.18 1.74 16.01
CA LYS A 187 9.40 3.12 15.53
C LYS A 187 9.52 3.15 14.02
N ASP A 188 9.43 4.34 13.43
CA ASP A 188 9.75 4.53 12.02
C ASP A 188 11.18 4.07 11.73
N THR A 189 11.32 3.22 10.71
CA THR A 189 12.56 2.49 10.46
C THR A 189 13.00 2.68 9.02
N LEU A 190 14.27 3.03 8.83
CA LEU A 190 14.93 3.04 7.52
C LEU A 190 15.62 1.69 7.29
N LEU A 191 15.21 0.96 6.27
CA LEU A 191 15.76 -0.36 5.93
C LEU A 191 16.12 -0.42 4.44
N ASN A 192 17.40 -0.27 4.14
CA ASN A 192 17.93 -0.47 2.79
C ASN A 192 18.27 -1.96 2.59
N VAL A 193 17.88 -2.51 1.46
CA VAL A 193 18.03 -3.93 1.16
C VAL A 193 18.77 -4.10 -0.15
N ARG A 194 19.73 -5.03 -0.17
CA ARG A 194 20.43 -5.47 -1.37
C ARG A 194 19.94 -6.86 -1.72
N LEU A 195 19.58 -7.07 -2.99
CA LEU A 195 19.22 -8.38 -3.53
C LEU A 195 20.35 -8.87 -4.44
N ASP A 196 20.68 -10.13 -4.29
CA ASP A 196 21.70 -10.77 -5.12
C ASP A 196 21.01 -11.41 -6.33
N SER A 197 21.59 -11.22 -7.53
CA SER A 197 21.05 -11.79 -8.75
C SER A 197 21.20 -13.32 -8.71
N ASN A 198 20.11 -14.01 -8.97
CA ASN A 198 20.12 -15.46 -9.08
C ASN A 198 20.50 -15.87 -10.52
N ASN A 199 21.80 -15.98 -10.76
CA ASN A 199 22.35 -16.45 -12.05
C ASN A 199 22.23 -17.96 -12.28
N GLN A 200 21.63 -18.69 -11.35
CA GLN A 200 21.31 -20.07 -11.62
C GLN A 200 20.13 -20.08 -12.60
N LEU A 201 20.39 -20.55 -13.81
CA LEU A 201 19.36 -21.09 -14.70
C LEU A 201 18.74 -22.30 -13.99
N ALA A 202 17.99 -22.05 -12.94
CA ALA A 202 17.11 -23.07 -12.39
C ALA A 202 16.17 -23.42 -13.53
N GLU A 203 16.24 -24.70 -13.95
CA GLU A 203 15.24 -25.36 -14.76
C GLU A 203 13.87 -24.74 -14.39
N VAL A 204 13.21 -24.14 -15.37
CA VAL A 204 11.91 -23.50 -15.17
C VAL A 204 10.93 -24.60 -14.83
N VAL A 205 10.92 -25.01 -13.57
CA VAL A 205 9.77 -25.70 -12.99
C VAL A 205 8.65 -24.69 -13.03
N VAL A 206 7.77 -24.86 -14.00
CA VAL A 206 6.52 -24.10 -14.10
C VAL A 206 5.64 -24.53 -12.92
N LEU A 207 5.98 -24.03 -11.74
CA LEU A 207 5.06 -24.06 -10.61
C LEU A 207 3.91 -23.13 -10.97
N SER A 208 2.70 -23.61 -10.80
CA SER A 208 1.45 -22.89 -11.06
C SER A 208 1.28 -21.60 -10.23
N ASP A 209 2.23 -21.28 -9.38
CA ASP A 209 2.23 -20.12 -8.46
C ASP A 209 2.40 -18.75 -9.16
N LYS A 210 2.69 -18.74 -10.48
CA LYS A 210 2.68 -17.47 -11.25
C LYS A 210 1.31 -16.78 -11.28
N ARG A 211 0.24 -17.46 -10.87
CA ARG A 211 -1.09 -16.83 -10.75
C ARG A 211 -1.21 -15.94 -9.52
N GLU A 212 -0.49 -16.24 -8.45
CA GLU A 212 -0.57 -15.48 -7.21
C GLU A 212 0.21 -14.16 -7.30
N ALA A 213 1.41 -14.15 -7.89
CA ALA A 213 2.18 -12.92 -8.11
C ALA A 213 1.46 -11.89 -9.01
N GLY A 214 0.60 -12.35 -9.94
CA GLY A 214 -0.22 -11.48 -10.78
C GLY A 214 -1.45 -10.90 -10.07
N ILE A 215 -1.89 -11.52 -8.97
CA ILE A 215 -3.08 -11.10 -8.21
C ILE A 215 -2.69 -10.12 -7.09
N GLU A 216 -1.48 -10.23 -6.57
CA GLU A 216 -0.98 -9.37 -5.50
C GLU A 216 -0.39 -8.03 -5.97
N SER A 217 -0.11 -7.89 -7.27
CA SER A 217 0.33 -6.62 -7.86
C SER A 217 -0.82 -5.62 -7.82
N THR A 218 -0.67 -4.55 -7.04
CA THR A 218 -1.63 -3.43 -6.96
C THR A 218 -1.77 -2.65 -8.27
N ALA A 219 -0.88 -2.87 -9.24
CA ALA A 219 -0.90 -2.28 -10.56
C ALA A 219 -1.60 -3.20 -11.57
N MET A 220 -2.93 -3.22 -11.53
CA MET A 220 -3.73 -3.93 -12.54
C MET A 220 -3.40 -3.44 -13.95
N GLY A 221 -3.03 -4.38 -14.85
CA GLY A 221 -2.75 -4.07 -16.26
C GLY A 221 -1.32 -3.65 -16.59
N ALA A 222 -0.42 -3.58 -15.60
CA ALA A 222 1.01 -3.40 -15.83
C ALA A 222 1.68 -4.74 -16.18
N HIS A 223 2.51 -4.73 -17.22
CA HIS A 223 3.34 -5.87 -17.61
C HIS A 223 4.79 -5.41 -17.68
N GLU A 224 5.60 -5.95 -16.81
CA GLU A 224 7.05 -5.73 -16.85
C GLU A 224 7.67 -6.66 -17.88
N ILE A 225 8.56 -6.10 -18.70
CA ILE A 225 9.28 -6.81 -19.75
C ILE A 225 10.75 -6.81 -19.36
N PRO A 226 11.27 -7.94 -18.87
CA PRO A 226 12.67 -8.01 -18.47
C PRO A 226 13.58 -7.95 -19.70
N MET A 227 14.75 -7.34 -19.52
CA MET A 227 15.77 -7.22 -20.59
C MET A 227 16.18 -8.56 -21.19
N THR A 228 16.19 -9.62 -20.39
CA THR A 228 16.47 -10.98 -20.87
C THR A 228 15.50 -11.42 -21.95
N GLN A 229 14.21 -11.11 -21.78
CA GLN A 229 13.19 -11.42 -22.80
C GLN A 229 13.44 -10.65 -24.11
N ILE A 230 13.78 -9.37 -24.02
CA ILE A 230 14.06 -8.53 -25.19
C ILE A 230 15.27 -9.07 -25.97
N ARG A 231 16.34 -9.44 -25.28
CA ARG A 231 17.56 -9.97 -25.89
C ARG A 231 17.37 -11.33 -26.55
N HIS A 232 16.48 -12.17 -26.04
CA HIS A 232 16.20 -13.49 -26.58
C HIS A 232 15.04 -13.52 -27.60
N THR A 233 14.37 -12.40 -27.81
CA THR A 233 13.30 -12.32 -28.82
C THR A 233 13.90 -12.40 -30.22
N PRO A 234 13.45 -13.33 -31.07
CA PRO A 234 13.89 -13.38 -32.47
C PRO A 234 13.55 -12.06 -33.17
N SER A 235 14.52 -11.49 -33.83
CA SER A 235 14.36 -10.20 -34.49
C SER A 235 14.70 -10.30 -35.96
N ILE A 236 14.06 -9.45 -36.74
CA ILE A 236 14.38 -9.27 -38.16
C ILE A 236 15.79 -8.69 -38.24
N LEU A 237 16.61 -9.24 -39.10
CA LEU A 237 18.01 -8.79 -39.35
C LEU A 237 18.95 -8.93 -38.16
N GLY A 238 18.60 -9.77 -37.15
CA GLY A 238 19.49 -10.09 -36.05
C GLY A 238 19.61 -9.01 -34.97
N GLU A 239 18.78 -7.96 -35.02
CA GLU A 239 18.80 -6.89 -34.03
C GLU A 239 17.60 -6.97 -33.08
N ALA A 240 17.87 -7.18 -31.78
CA ALA A 240 16.84 -7.16 -30.74
C ALA A 240 16.22 -5.76 -30.64
N ASP A 241 14.90 -5.70 -30.59
CA ASP A 241 14.16 -4.44 -30.55
C ASP A 241 13.05 -4.49 -29.50
N LEU A 242 12.96 -3.42 -28.69
CA LEU A 242 12.01 -3.30 -27.60
C LEU A 242 10.56 -3.31 -28.09
N LEU A 243 10.23 -2.45 -29.06
CA LEU A 243 8.85 -2.33 -29.52
C LEU A 243 8.39 -3.58 -30.26
N LYS A 244 9.29 -4.26 -30.98
CA LYS A 244 9.00 -5.56 -31.60
C LYS A 244 8.73 -6.65 -30.57
N THR A 245 9.46 -6.65 -29.45
CA THR A 245 9.17 -7.56 -28.36
C THR A 245 7.80 -7.30 -27.76
N ILE A 246 7.41 -6.03 -27.62
CA ILE A 246 6.09 -5.64 -27.14
C ILE A 246 4.99 -6.11 -28.11
N GLN A 247 5.22 -6.05 -29.42
CA GLN A 247 4.26 -6.52 -30.44
C GLN A 247 3.93 -8.02 -30.33
N LEU A 248 4.79 -8.83 -29.70
CA LEU A 248 4.52 -10.26 -29.46
C LEU A 248 3.64 -10.51 -28.22
N MET A 249 3.33 -9.46 -27.46
CA MET A 249 2.52 -9.64 -26.26
C MET A 249 1.03 -9.76 -26.56
N PRO A 250 0.27 -10.53 -25.77
CA PRO A 250 -1.18 -10.65 -25.96
C PRO A 250 -1.88 -9.30 -25.91
N GLY A 251 -2.74 -9.02 -26.92
CA GLY A 251 -3.49 -7.77 -27.05
C GLY A 251 -2.70 -6.61 -27.67
N VAL A 252 -1.52 -6.87 -28.19
CA VAL A 252 -0.74 -5.95 -28.99
C VAL A 252 -0.63 -6.50 -30.41
N GLN A 253 -0.80 -5.66 -31.42
CA GLN A 253 -0.68 -6.03 -32.83
C GLN A 253 0.33 -5.09 -33.51
N ALA A 254 1.15 -5.65 -34.38
CA ALA A 254 1.96 -4.86 -35.29
C ALA A 254 1.05 -4.17 -36.29
N GLY A 255 1.37 -2.94 -36.66
CA GLY A 255 0.62 -2.22 -37.69
C GLY A 255 0.91 -2.77 -39.07
N MET A 256 2.13 -2.58 -39.53
CA MET A 256 2.64 -3.14 -40.74
C MET A 256 3.79 -4.08 -40.40
N GLU A 257 3.84 -5.22 -41.04
CA GLU A 257 4.88 -6.22 -40.78
C GLU A 257 6.28 -5.59 -41.00
N GLY A 258 7.14 -5.74 -40.01
CA GLY A 258 8.50 -5.16 -40.02
C GLY A 258 8.62 -3.74 -39.50
N PHE A 259 7.53 -3.05 -39.16
CA PHE A 259 7.57 -1.69 -38.60
C PHE A 259 7.35 -1.66 -37.09
N ALA A 260 7.85 -0.60 -36.43
CA ALA A 260 7.79 -0.46 -34.98
C ALA A 260 6.41 0.02 -34.45
N GLY A 261 5.52 0.47 -35.31
CA GLY A 261 4.17 0.91 -34.91
C GLY A 261 3.36 -0.21 -34.27
N MET A 262 2.63 0.09 -33.20
CA MET A 262 1.85 -0.91 -32.47
C MET A 262 0.41 -0.45 -32.25
N TYR A 263 -0.52 -1.41 -32.32
CA TYR A 263 -1.92 -1.27 -31.97
C TYR A 263 -2.20 -2.04 -30.70
N VAL A 264 -2.65 -1.36 -29.66
CA VAL A 264 -2.89 -1.99 -28.37
C VAL A 264 -4.39 -1.97 -28.10
N ARG A 265 -5.00 -3.17 -27.96
CA ARG A 265 -6.45 -3.33 -27.73
C ARG A 265 -7.32 -2.51 -28.67
N GLY A 266 -6.93 -2.41 -29.93
CA GLY A 266 -7.64 -1.68 -30.98
C GLY A 266 -7.33 -0.19 -31.09
N GLY A 267 -6.54 0.36 -30.17
CA GLY A 267 -6.06 1.74 -30.28
C GLY A 267 -4.86 1.87 -31.20
N GLY A 268 -4.80 2.95 -32.00
CA GLY A 268 -3.76 3.21 -33.01
C GLY A 268 -2.41 3.63 -32.38
N PRO A 269 -1.35 3.68 -33.20
CA PRO A 269 -0.02 4.07 -32.76
C PRO A 269 0.04 5.45 -32.12
N ASP A 270 -0.78 6.39 -32.58
CA ASP A 270 -0.93 7.75 -32.06
C ASP A 270 -1.60 7.80 -30.67
N GLN A 271 -2.27 6.71 -30.24
CA GLN A 271 -2.94 6.60 -28.95
C GLN A 271 -2.07 5.94 -27.87
N ASN A 272 -0.86 5.57 -28.22
CA ASN A 272 0.10 5.02 -27.28
C ASN A 272 1.04 6.12 -26.77
N LEU A 273 1.33 6.12 -25.47
CA LEU A 273 2.34 6.98 -24.86
C LEU A 273 3.63 6.19 -24.69
N VAL A 274 4.67 6.58 -25.37
CA VAL A 274 6.02 6.03 -25.16
C VAL A 274 6.81 7.04 -24.36
N MET A 275 7.44 6.59 -23.29
CA MET A 275 8.21 7.43 -22.37
C MET A 275 9.61 6.86 -22.18
N LEU A 276 10.58 7.73 -22.08
CA LEU A 276 11.96 7.42 -21.71
C LEU A 276 12.30 8.22 -20.44
N ASP A 277 12.58 7.54 -19.36
CA ASP A 277 12.86 8.14 -18.04
C ASP A 277 11.81 9.18 -17.59
N GLY A 278 10.54 8.92 -17.90
CA GLY A 278 9.44 9.81 -17.55
C GLY A 278 9.19 10.96 -18.55
N ILE A 279 9.97 11.05 -19.62
CA ILE A 279 9.82 12.07 -20.67
C ILE A 279 9.10 11.46 -21.87
N PRO A 280 8.01 12.08 -22.37
CA PRO A 280 7.32 11.60 -23.56
C PRO A 280 8.21 11.64 -24.80
N VAL A 281 8.21 10.52 -25.52
CA VAL A 281 8.90 10.39 -26.83
C VAL A 281 7.83 10.42 -27.93
N TYR A 282 7.85 11.44 -28.74
CA TYR A 282 6.87 11.63 -29.80
C TYR A 282 7.05 10.70 -30.98
N ASN A 283 8.30 10.41 -31.34
CA ASN A 283 8.64 9.47 -32.40
C ASN A 283 9.60 8.43 -31.83
N ALA A 284 9.07 7.24 -31.57
CA ALA A 284 9.84 6.12 -31.06
C ALA A 284 10.47 5.26 -32.17
N ASP A 285 10.27 5.64 -33.45
CA ASP A 285 10.72 4.90 -34.62
C ASP A 285 12.03 5.43 -35.13
N HIS A 286 12.86 4.54 -35.64
CA HIS A 286 14.14 4.83 -36.28
C HIS A 286 14.26 4.04 -37.58
N LEU A 287 15.04 4.57 -38.55
CA LEU A 287 15.27 3.96 -39.86
C LEU A 287 13.94 3.63 -40.57
N LEU A 288 13.16 4.66 -40.90
CA LEU A 288 11.85 4.55 -41.60
C LEU A 288 10.86 3.62 -40.85
N GLY A 289 10.96 3.50 -39.54
CA GLY A 289 10.08 2.68 -38.72
C GLY A 289 10.48 1.21 -38.60
N VAL A 290 11.63 0.80 -39.12
CA VAL A 290 12.10 -0.59 -39.04
C VAL A 290 12.54 -0.96 -37.63
N PHE A 291 13.13 -0.02 -36.90
CA PHE A 291 13.59 -0.21 -35.52
C PHE A 291 13.03 0.86 -34.59
N SER A 292 13.02 0.57 -33.29
CA SER A 292 12.81 1.60 -32.29
C SER A 292 14.10 2.41 -32.01
N ILE A 293 13.92 3.59 -31.41
CA ILE A 293 15.06 4.39 -30.93
C ILE A 293 15.80 3.76 -29.75
N PHE A 294 15.19 2.78 -29.09
CA PHE A 294 15.73 2.19 -27.87
C PHE A 294 16.85 1.21 -28.19
N THR A 295 17.98 1.41 -27.56
CA THR A 295 19.11 0.48 -27.57
C THR A 295 18.96 -0.47 -26.42
N PRO A 296 18.76 -1.79 -26.65
CA PRO A 296 18.48 -2.73 -25.58
C PRO A 296 19.51 -2.74 -24.46
N GLU A 297 20.78 -2.51 -24.79
CA GLU A 297 21.88 -2.48 -23.83
C GLU A 297 21.78 -1.31 -22.85
N ALA A 298 21.10 -0.21 -23.25
CA ALA A 298 20.90 0.99 -22.44
C ALA A 298 19.64 0.93 -21.56
N VAL A 299 18.76 -0.06 -21.82
CA VAL A 299 17.47 -0.17 -21.12
C VAL A 299 17.61 -1.08 -19.91
N LYS A 300 17.15 -0.60 -18.76
CA LYS A 300 17.10 -1.31 -17.50
C LYS A 300 15.80 -2.09 -17.32
N ASN A 301 14.68 -1.40 -17.50
CA ASN A 301 13.36 -1.96 -17.32
C ASN A 301 12.38 -1.31 -18.30
N THR A 302 11.37 -2.08 -18.71
CA THR A 302 10.26 -1.58 -19.51
C THR A 302 8.96 -2.07 -18.94
N THR A 303 8.02 -1.15 -18.71
CA THR A 303 6.68 -1.47 -18.24
C THR A 303 5.65 -1.08 -19.30
N LEU A 304 4.84 -2.04 -19.71
CA LEU A 304 3.69 -1.82 -20.59
C LEU A 304 2.40 -1.80 -19.78
N PHE A 305 1.69 -0.68 -19.82
CA PHE A 305 0.33 -0.55 -19.30
C PHE A 305 -0.66 -0.64 -20.46
N LYS A 306 -1.49 -1.70 -20.49
CA LYS A 306 -2.53 -1.89 -21.53
C LYS A 306 -3.91 -1.39 -21.09
N SER A 307 -4.08 -1.06 -19.82
CA SER A 307 -5.30 -0.51 -19.19
C SER A 307 -4.98 -0.09 -17.77
N SER A 308 -5.86 0.69 -17.15
CA SER A 308 -5.74 1.10 -15.75
C SER A 308 -4.41 1.80 -15.45
N PHE A 309 -4.16 2.89 -16.15
CA PHE A 309 -2.94 3.67 -15.97
C PHE A 309 -2.94 4.34 -14.60
N PRO A 310 -1.79 4.34 -13.89
CA PRO A 310 -1.62 5.21 -12.73
C PRO A 310 -1.89 6.68 -13.07
N ALA A 311 -2.40 7.45 -12.10
CA ALA A 311 -2.82 8.85 -12.30
C ALA A 311 -1.70 9.80 -12.78
N ARG A 312 -0.43 9.38 -12.61
CA ARG A 312 0.74 10.12 -13.11
C ARG A 312 0.88 10.14 -14.63
N TYR A 313 0.21 9.23 -15.32
CA TYR A 313 0.22 9.15 -16.78
C TYR A 313 -1.05 9.75 -17.37
N GLY A 314 -0.92 10.49 -18.46
CA GLY A 314 -2.04 11.08 -19.14
C GLY A 314 -1.76 11.38 -20.61
N GLY A 315 -2.77 11.90 -21.33
CA GLY A 315 -2.62 12.41 -22.70
C GLY A 315 -2.68 11.35 -23.81
N ARG A 316 -2.87 10.06 -23.50
CA ARG A 316 -3.07 8.97 -24.46
C ARG A 316 -4.16 8.02 -24.00
N LEU A 317 -4.78 7.30 -24.93
CA LEU A 317 -6.02 6.54 -24.68
C LEU A 317 -5.82 5.02 -24.64
N SER A 318 -4.79 4.49 -25.30
CA SER A 318 -4.66 3.06 -25.53
C SER A 318 -3.66 2.38 -24.58
N SER A 319 -2.41 2.79 -24.60
CA SER A 319 -1.37 2.18 -23.78
C SER A 319 -0.28 3.16 -23.38
N ILE A 320 0.53 2.73 -22.41
CA ILE A 320 1.72 3.46 -21.99
C ILE A 320 2.88 2.47 -21.95
N VAL A 321 3.97 2.83 -22.60
CA VAL A 321 5.26 2.15 -22.56
C VAL A 321 6.23 3.03 -21.79
N ASP A 322 6.54 2.68 -20.55
CA ASP A 322 7.50 3.39 -19.72
C ASP A 322 8.85 2.66 -19.78
N VAL A 323 9.81 3.26 -20.43
CA VAL A 323 11.17 2.73 -20.61
C VAL A 323 12.10 3.46 -19.66
N ARG A 324 12.90 2.71 -18.91
CA ARG A 324 13.91 3.24 -18.00
C ARG A 324 15.31 2.84 -18.47
N THR A 325 16.23 3.80 -18.45
CA THR A 325 17.62 3.56 -18.79
C THR A 325 18.41 3.05 -17.61
N ASN A 326 19.56 2.40 -17.90
CA ASN A 326 20.52 1.95 -16.89
C ASN A 326 21.14 3.14 -16.16
N ASP A 327 21.30 3.01 -14.85
CA ASP A 327 22.01 3.99 -14.02
C ASP A 327 23.54 3.82 -14.10
N GLY A 328 24.00 2.66 -14.59
CA GLY A 328 25.40 2.25 -14.65
C GLY A 328 25.91 1.58 -13.37
N ASP A 329 26.87 0.69 -13.52
CA ASP A 329 27.48 -0.06 -12.41
C ASP A 329 28.38 0.85 -11.56
N MET A 330 28.17 0.86 -10.24
CA MET A 330 28.97 1.66 -9.30
C MET A 330 30.29 1.01 -8.88
N HIS A 331 30.53 -0.26 -9.28
CA HIS A 331 31.69 -1.03 -8.80
C HIS A 331 32.65 -1.40 -9.90
N LYS A 332 32.13 -1.76 -11.11
CA LYS A 332 32.89 -2.32 -12.21
C LYS A 332 32.57 -1.61 -13.51
N TYR A 333 33.54 -1.64 -14.44
CA TYR A 333 33.29 -1.22 -15.80
C TYR A 333 32.77 -2.38 -16.62
N HIS A 334 31.70 -2.13 -17.36
CA HIS A 334 31.11 -3.04 -18.31
C HIS A 334 31.04 -2.36 -19.68
N GLY A 335 31.11 -3.15 -20.72
CA GLY A 335 30.93 -2.65 -22.07
C GLY A 335 30.45 -3.74 -23.00
N ALA A 336 29.66 -3.34 -23.99
CA ALA A 336 29.20 -4.19 -25.07
C ALA A 336 29.40 -3.45 -26.38
N PHE A 337 29.94 -4.17 -27.34
CA PHE A 337 30.09 -3.69 -28.72
C PHE A 337 29.46 -4.70 -29.65
N SER A 338 28.61 -4.22 -30.58
CA SER A 338 27.95 -5.06 -31.55
C SER A 338 28.06 -4.41 -32.93
N ILE A 339 28.53 -5.22 -33.89
CA ILE A 339 28.53 -4.87 -35.30
C ILE A 339 27.37 -5.61 -35.96
N GLY A 340 26.41 -4.87 -36.47
CA GLY A 340 25.26 -5.42 -37.17
C GLY A 340 25.26 -5.09 -38.66
N LEU A 341 24.37 -5.75 -39.42
CA LEU A 341 24.27 -5.49 -40.85
C LEU A 341 23.72 -4.05 -41.09
N LEU A 342 22.84 -3.58 -40.19
CA LEU A 342 22.13 -2.29 -40.34
C LEU A 342 22.61 -1.26 -39.33
N THR A 343 23.06 -1.67 -38.14
CA THR A 343 23.45 -0.75 -37.09
C THR A 343 24.66 -1.29 -36.30
N ASP A 344 25.57 -0.39 -35.97
CA ASP A 344 26.65 -0.64 -35.02
C ASP A 344 26.23 -0.03 -33.66
N LYS A 345 26.52 -0.74 -32.57
CA LYS A 345 26.17 -0.31 -31.21
C LYS A 345 27.39 -0.35 -30.32
N LEU A 346 27.46 0.64 -29.45
CA LEU A 346 28.44 0.71 -28.38
C LEU A 346 27.69 1.05 -27.08
N HIS A 347 27.95 0.28 -26.05
CA HIS A 347 27.49 0.58 -24.70
C HIS A 347 28.67 0.48 -23.74
N ILE A 348 28.85 1.46 -22.87
CA ILE A 348 29.89 1.48 -21.84
C ILE A 348 29.29 2.06 -20.57
N GLU A 349 29.51 1.38 -19.47
CA GLU A 349 29.09 1.83 -18.15
C GLU A 349 30.13 1.54 -17.08
N GLY A 350 30.08 2.26 -15.97
CA GLY A 350 30.98 2.03 -14.86
C GLY A 350 31.03 3.16 -13.84
N PRO A 351 31.85 3.01 -12.79
CA PRO A 351 31.98 4.00 -11.75
C PRO A 351 32.83 5.20 -12.21
N ILE A 352 32.34 6.42 -11.93
CA ILE A 352 33.16 7.64 -11.91
C ILE A 352 33.83 7.73 -10.54
N TRP A 353 33.07 7.61 -9.47
CA TRP A 353 33.53 7.43 -8.10
C TRP A 353 32.88 6.18 -7.52
N LYS A 354 33.69 5.21 -7.14
CA LYS A 354 33.21 3.96 -6.58
C LYS A 354 32.19 4.22 -5.45
N GLU A 355 31.09 3.50 -5.48
CA GLU A 355 29.98 3.55 -4.51
C GLU A 355 29.23 4.89 -4.41
N ARG A 356 29.49 5.87 -5.30
CA ARG A 356 28.83 7.18 -5.26
C ARG A 356 28.25 7.63 -6.57
N THR A 357 28.99 7.42 -7.66
CA THR A 357 28.62 7.93 -8.98
C THR A 357 29.00 6.96 -10.06
N SER A 358 28.08 6.61 -10.91
CA SER A 358 28.26 5.81 -12.11
C SER A 358 27.93 6.64 -13.36
N PHE A 359 28.30 6.10 -14.51
CA PHE A 359 27.86 6.60 -15.81
C PHE A 359 27.40 5.42 -16.66
N SER A 360 26.48 5.70 -17.57
CA SER A 360 26.05 4.81 -18.64
C SER A 360 26.05 5.60 -19.93
N PHE A 361 26.71 5.10 -20.94
CA PHE A 361 26.82 5.71 -22.25
C PHE A 361 26.48 4.69 -23.33
N SER A 362 25.53 5.04 -24.19
CA SER A 362 25.15 4.20 -25.32
C SER A 362 25.14 5.02 -26.60
N ALA A 363 25.66 4.43 -27.64
CA ALA A 363 25.66 5.00 -28.97
C ALA A 363 25.23 3.95 -30.02
N ARG A 364 24.45 4.37 -30.98
CA ARG A 364 24.02 3.60 -32.14
C ARG A 364 24.42 4.39 -33.41
N ALA A 365 25.03 3.74 -34.35
CA ALA A 365 25.38 4.32 -35.64
C ALA A 365 24.88 3.42 -36.78
N ILE A 366 24.44 4.02 -37.86
CA ILE A 366 24.16 3.32 -39.11
C ILE A 366 25.43 3.39 -39.94
N PRO A 367 26.01 2.25 -40.43
CA PRO A 367 27.18 2.26 -41.24
C PRO A 367 26.88 2.91 -42.61
N THR A 368 27.04 4.22 -42.66
CA THR A 368 26.71 5.06 -43.83
C THR A 368 27.45 4.61 -45.11
N LEU A 369 28.62 3.98 -44.97
CA LEU A 369 29.33 3.46 -46.12
C LEU A 369 28.61 2.34 -46.87
N PHE A 370 27.84 1.51 -46.13
CA PHE A 370 27.06 0.44 -46.73
C PHE A 370 25.85 1.01 -47.52
N PHE A 371 25.17 1.97 -46.93
CA PHE A 371 24.01 2.60 -47.58
C PHE A 371 24.40 3.56 -48.71
N LYS A 372 25.52 4.25 -48.60
CA LYS A 372 26.02 5.13 -49.65
C LYS A 372 26.27 4.36 -50.96
N ASN A 373 26.85 3.17 -50.87
CA ASN A 373 27.11 2.33 -52.04
C ASN A 373 25.87 1.62 -52.60
N LEU A 374 24.79 1.54 -51.78
CA LEU A 374 23.53 0.91 -52.21
C LEU A 374 22.53 1.90 -52.83
N ILE A 375 22.56 3.18 -52.40
CA ILE A 375 21.53 4.18 -52.74
C ILE A 375 22.11 5.18 -53.77
N VAL A 376 23.39 5.48 -53.72
CA VAL A 376 23.99 6.39 -54.70
C VAL A 376 24.48 5.56 -55.87
N ASP A 377 23.73 5.57 -56.94
CA ASP A 377 24.12 5.04 -58.24
C ASP A 377 25.42 5.76 -58.68
N LYS A 378 26.43 5.01 -59.11
CA LYS A 378 27.72 5.56 -59.47
C LYS A 378 27.73 6.45 -60.70
N ASP A 379 26.59 6.61 -61.35
CA ASP A 379 26.47 7.27 -62.64
C ASP A 379 26.05 8.75 -62.61
N ASP A 380 25.81 9.33 -61.45
CA ASP A 380 25.57 10.78 -61.35
C ASP A 380 26.87 11.58 -61.19
N THR A 381 27.81 11.39 -62.13
CA THR A 381 28.77 12.44 -62.44
C THR A 381 28.06 13.47 -63.28
N TYR A 382 27.46 14.46 -62.64
CA TYR A 382 27.14 15.72 -63.33
C TYR A 382 28.49 16.33 -63.72
N SER A 383 28.81 16.18 -64.99
CA SER A 383 29.79 17.01 -65.69
C SER A 383 29.09 18.27 -66.14
N ASP A 384 29.34 19.36 -65.47
CA ASP A 384 29.28 20.68 -66.07
C ASP A 384 30.64 21.09 -66.58
#